data_02becc3e8f703830acebde0b7b5042d7
#
_entry.id   02becc3e8f703830acebde0b7b5042d7
#
_cell.length_a   1.000
_cell.length_b   1.000
_cell.length_c   1.000
_cell.angle_alpha   90.00
_cell.angle_beta   90.00
_cell.angle_gamma   90.00
#
_symmetry.space_group_name_H-M   'P 1'
#
loop_
_entity.id
_entity.type
_entity.pdbx_description
1 polymer ?
#
loop_
_entity_poly.entity_id
_entity_poly.type
_entity_poly.pdbx_seq_one_letter_code
_entity_poly.pdbx_strand_id
1 'polypeptide(L)'
;MKLLLFNLATDADDPILGFTTRWIQALAKRVEFIHVITMRAGRVEVPENVRVYSVGKEKGYSEPRRAVEFYRHLFRILREDRIDACFSHMIPIFTVLAAPILKVKRIPIVTWYAHPSLTWILKLAHHLSDRMVASVATAYPYRKDKLVVVGQGIDTDFFCPNGSHPEEPPMILCVGRLSPVKDHPTLIRAAALLRERWQKPFRVVILGGPAGPKDEPYVRSLHQLVEELNLQDIVSFHPPVPQSALPNWYRRCTVHVNLTPTGFGDKVVWEAMACGRLCLAANEGFRETMGEYAGTLLFQYGNAESLAECLLRLLSLTFNERQSIGEYLRKRTIALHSIDRLAEKLIALLAEVGASR
;
A
#
# COMPACT_ATOMS: atom_id res chain seq x y z
N MET A 1 -19.88 11.54 14.80
CA MET A 1 -19.12 10.39 15.36
C MET A 1 -17.73 10.85 15.76
N LYS A 2 -17.30 10.54 16.99
CA LYS A 2 -15.93 10.75 17.48
C LYS A 2 -15.16 9.45 17.41
N LEU A 3 -14.05 9.46 16.67
CA LEU A 3 -13.27 8.26 16.33
C LEU A 3 -11.97 8.20 17.15
N LEU A 4 -11.68 7.03 17.71
CA LEU A 4 -10.34 6.69 18.23
C LEU A 4 -9.59 5.92 17.12
N LEU A 5 -8.43 6.43 16.70
CA LEU A 5 -7.62 5.82 15.64
C LEU A 5 -6.26 5.41 16.18
N PHE A 6 -5.82 4.19 15.84
CA PHE A 6 -4.46 3.72 16.12
C PHE A 6 -3.69 3.52 14.82
N ASN A 7 -2.41 3.96 14.78
CA ASN A 7 -1.55 3.70 13.64
C ASN A 7 -0.06 3.55 14.01
N LEU A 8 0.75 3.09 13.05
CA LEU A 8 2.20 2.91 13.20
C LEU A 8 2.98 4.23 13.10
N ALA A 9 2.51 5.18 12.29
CA ALA A 9 3.14 6.48 12.12
C ALA A 9 2.12 7.53 11.70
N THR A 10 2.27 8.74 12.23
CA THR A 10 1.62 9.96 11.75
C THR A 10 2.74 10.95 11.43
N ASP A 11 3.20 10.89 10.18
CA ASP A 11 4.34 11.64 9.67
C ASP A 11 4.20 11.82 8.16
N ALA A 12 3.99 13.05 7.71
CA ALA A 12 3.80 13.35 6.28
C ALA A 12 5.06 13.09 5.44
N ASP A 13 6.24 13.12 6.07
CA ASP A 13 7.53 12.89 5.40
C ASP A 13 7.99 11.41 5.44
N ASP A 14 7.23 10.54 6.12
CA ASP A 14 7.60 9.12 6.17
C ASP A 14 7.52 8.49 4.77
N PRO A 15 8.62 7.93 4.24
CA PRO A 15 8.67 7.41 2.88
C PRO A 15 7.78 6.17 2.66
N ILE A 16 7.38 5.47 3.73
CA ILE A 16 6.59 4.23 3.67
C ILE A 16 5.16 4.47 4.16
N LEU A 17 5.01 5.20 5.28
CA LEU A 17 3.75 5.37 5.99
C LEU A 17 3.15 6.78 5.87
N GLY A 18 3.76 7.70 5.12
CA GLY A 18 3.26 9.07 4.93
C GLY A 18 1.83 9.12 4.37
N PHE A 19 1.40 8.10 3.65
CA PHE A 19 0.03 7.97 3.16
C PHE A 19 -1.02 7.91 4.30
N THR A 20 -0.64 7.49 5.53
CA THR A 20 -1.58 7.42 6.66
C THR A 20 -2.09 8.80 7.06
N THR A 21 -1.30 9.85 6.87
CA THR A 21 -1.74 11.24 7.07
C THR A 21 -2.90 11.59 6.14
N ARG A 22 -2.84 11.21 4.86
CA ARG A 22 -3.94 11.42 3.90
C ARG A 22 -5.19 10.61 4.27
N TRP A 23 -5.03 9.40 4.81
CA TRP A 23 -6.17 8.63 5.32
C TRP A 23 -6.86 9.34 6.49
N ILE A 24 -6.07 9.86 7.44
CA ILE A 24 -6.59 10.64 8.56
C ILE A 24 -7.35 11.86 8.06
N GLN A 25 -6.80 12.60 7.08
CA GLN A 25 -7.45 13.76 6.47
C GLN A 25 -8.77 13.39 5.78
N ALA A 26 -8.82 12.28 5.04
CA ALA A 26 -10.04 11.81 4.36
C ALA A 26 -11.12 11.36 5.36
N LEU A 27 -10.74 10.69 6.44
CA LEU A 27 -11.66 10.31 7.52
C LEU A 27 -12.16 11.53 8.28
N ALA A 28 -11.30 12.52 8.55
CA ALA A 28 -11.64 13.74 9.28
C ALA A 28 -12.73 14.57 8.59
N LYS A 29 -12.81 14.52 7.25
CA LYS A 29 -13.90 15.17 6.49
C LYS A 29 -15.28 14.57 6.76
N ARG A 30 -15.36 13.37 7.35
CA ARG A 30 -16.59 12.55 7.49
C ARG A 30 -17.01 12.30 8.94
N VAL A 31 -16.20 12.75 9.89
CA VAL A 31 -16.44 12.57 11.32
C VAL A 31 -16.33 13.89 12.09
N GLU A 32 -16.91 13.95 13.28
CA GLU A 32 -16.85 15.13 14.13
C GLU A 32 -15.43 15.38 14.65
N PHE A 33 -14.77 14.35 15.16
CA PHE A 33 -13.43 14.46 15.73
C PHE A 33 -12.67 13.11 15.66
N ILE A 34 -11.34 13.18 15.51
CA ILE A 34 -10.47 12.00 15.56
C ILE A 34 -9.37 12.19 16.61
N HIS A 35 -9.30 11.25 17.57
CA HIS A 35 -8.16 11.09 18.44
C HIS A 35 -7.24 10.00 17.88
N VAL A 36 -6.00 10.35 17.52
CA VAL A 36 -5.02 9.41 16.97
C VAL A 36 -3.99 9.07 18.04
N ILE A 37 -3.88 7.79 18.42
CA ILE A 37 -2.72 7.30 19.19
C ILE A 37 -1.77 6.63 18.20
N THR A 38 -0.58 7.20 18.01
CA THR A 38 0.41 6.74 17.04
C THR A 38 1.64 6.13 17.73
N MET A 39 2.24 5.09 17.10
CA MET A 39 3.48 4.52 17.60
C MET A 39 4.64 5.52 17.51
N ARG A 40 4.69 6.34 16.44
CA ARG A 40 5.64 7.43 16.24
C ARG A 40 4.98 8.61 15.53
N ALA A 41 5.42 9.82 15.87
CA ALA A 41 5.03 11.05 15.18
C ALA A 41 6.27 11.71 14.57
N GLY A 42 6.07 12.30 13.38
CA GLY A 42 7.04 13.19 12.72
C GLY A 42 6.40 14.51 12.39
N ARG A 43 6.46 14.95 11.12
CA ARG A 43 5.72 16.12 10.65
C ARG A 43 4.22 15.82 10.56
N VAL A 44 3.47 16.34 11.53
CA VAL A 44 2.04 16.09 11.67
C VAL A 44 1.25 17.13 10.86
N GLU A 45 0.61 16.70 9.78
CA GLU A 45 -0.24 17.54 8.92
C GLU A 45 -1.69 17.03 8.95
N VAL A 46 -2.44 17.45 9.95
CA VAL A 46 -3.84 17.01 10.16
C VAL A 46 -4.78 18.20 10.33
N PRO A 47 -6.08 18.05 10.00
CA PRO A 47 -7.10 19.08 10.21
C PRO A 47 -7.33 19.40 11.71
N GLU A 48 -7.98 20.53 11.99
CA GLU A 48 -8.26 21.00 13.35
C GLU A 48 -9.11 20.03 14.19
N ASN A 49 -9.96 19.23 13.53
CA ASN A 49 -10.76 18.20 14.19
C ASN A 49 -10.00 16.87 14.39
N VAL A 50 -8.67 16.92 14.38
CA VAL A 50 -7.80 15.77 14.65
C VAL A 50 -6.77 16.12 15.71
N ARG A 51 -6.61 15.26 16.71
CA ARG A 51 -5.55 15.38 17.71
C ARG A 51 -4.67 14.13 17.74
N VAL A 52 -3.36 14.32 17.67
CA VAL A 52 -2.37 13.22 17.59
C VAL A 52 -1.61 13.11 18.92
N TYR A 53 -1.49 11.87 19.41
CA TYR A 53 -0.78 11.50 20.64
C TYR A 53 0.26 10.43 20.30
N SER A 54 1.55 10.75 20.43
CA SER A 54 2.61 9.76 20.20
C SER A 54 2.96 9.01 21.48
N VAL A 55 3.17 7.69 21.34
CA VAL A 55 3.75 6.89 22.44
C VAL A 55 5.28 7.00 22.54
N GLY A 56 5.90 7.75 21.63
CA GLY A 56 7.31 8.19 21.77
C GLY A 56 8.35 7.22 21.22
N LYS A 57 8.01 6.41 20.20
CA LYS A 57 9.03 5.59 19.53
C LYS A 57 10.10 6.46 18.84
N GLU A 58 9.74 7.61 18.29
CA GLU A 58 10.64 8.62 17.73
C GLU A 58 11.56 9.26 18.76
N LYS A 59 11.17 9.20 20.04
CA LYS A 59 11.95 9.70 21.20
C LYS A 59 12.85 8.62 21.82
N GLY A 60 12.91 7.43 21.21
CA GLY A 60 13.68 6.29 21.74
C GLY A 60 13.08 5.64 22.99
N TYR A 61 11.79 5.85 23.30
CA TYR A 61 11.17 5.24 24.49
C TYR A 61 11.15 3.70 24.39
N SER A 62 11.51 3.05 25.48
CA SER A 62 11.46 1.59 25.62
C SER A 62 10.02 1.05 25.49
N GLU A 63 9.87 -0.24 25.20
CA GLU A 63 8.54 -0.84 25.06
C GLU A 63 7.64 -0.68 26.30
N PRO A 64 8.15 -0.90 27.54
CA PRO A 64 7.34 -0.66 28.74
C PRO A 64 6.89 0.80 28.85
N ARG A 65 7.79 1.76 28.57
CA ARG A 65 7.45 3.18 28.62
C ARG A 65 6.39 3.53 27.57
N ARG A 66 6.50 3.00 26.36
CA ARG A 66 5.47 3.21 25.32
C ARG A 66 4.11 2.63 25.73
N ALA A 67 4.08 1.49 26.41
CA ALA A 67 2.84 0.94 26.95
C ALA A 67 2.21 1.85 28.00
N VAL A 68 3.01 2.43 28.91
CA VAL A 68 2.53 3.43 29.88
C VAL A 68 1.97 4.66 29.18
N GLU A 69 2.69 5.22 28.20
CA GLU A 69 2.21 6.37 27.41
C GLU A 69 0.91 6.04 26.64
N PHE A 70 0.80 4.84 26.07
CA PHE A 70 -0.41 4.38 25.42
C PHE A 70 -1.62 4.42 26.35
N TYR A 71 -1.51 3.83 27.55
CA TYR A 71 -2.61 3.85 28.52
C TYR A 71 -2.88 5.24 29.06
N ARG A 72 -1.86 6.06 29.28
CA ARG A 72 -2.02 7.46 29.71
C ARG A 72 -2.87 8.24 28.69
N HIS A 73 -2.56 8.12 27.41
CA HIS A 73 -3.31 8.77 26.34
C HIS A 73 -4.71 8.18 26.21
N LEU A 74 -4.85 6.85 26.23
CA LEU A 74 -6.14 6.19 26.12
C LEU A 74 -7.11 6.62 27.23
N PHE A 75 -6.66 6.60 28.50
CA PHE A 75 -7.51 7.01 29.63
C PHE A 75 -7.83 8.50 29.61
N ARG A 76 -6.89 9.33 29.18
CA ARG A 76 -7.11 10.76 28.99
C ARG A 76 -8.22 10.99 27.98
N ILE A 77 -8.12 10.41 26.78
CA ILE A 77 -9.12 10.55 25.70
C ILE A 77 -10.49 10.07 26.18
N LEU A 78 -10.57 8.89 26.81
CA LEU A 78 -11.84 8.32 27.29
C LEU A 78 -12.47 9.05 28.49
N ARG A 79 -11.72 9.99 29.10
CA ARG A 79 -12.23 10.89 30.16
C ARG A 79 -12.69 12.22 29.54
N GLU A 80 -11.96 12.73 28.54
CA GLU A 80 -12.23 14.01 27.90
C GLU A 80 -13.40 13.93 26.92
N ASP A 81 -13.55 12.77 26.23
CA ASP A 81 -14.53 12.60 25.15
C ASP A 81 -15.27 11.26 25.20
N ARG A 82 -16.52 11.28 24.73
CA ARG A 82 -17.27 10.05 24.43
C ARG A 82 -16.87 9.57 23.04
N ILE A 83 -16.19 8.44 22.98
CA ILE A 83 -15.76 7.79 21.74
C ILE A 83 -16.84 6.85 21.24
N ASP A 84 -17.20 6.96 19.96
CA ASP A 84 -18.24 6.15 19.33
C ASP A 84 -17.68 4.85 18.72
N ALA A 85 -16.46 4.89 18.20
CA ALA A 85 -15.81 3.72 17.57
C ALA A 85 -14.28 3.81 17.60
N CYS A 86 -13.61 2.65 17.46
CA CYS A 86 -12.16 2.54 17.37
C CYS A 86 -11.76 1.89 16.04
N PHE A 87 -10.85 2.55 15.32
CA PHE A 87 -10.20 2.03 14.11
C PHE A 87 -8.70 1.86 14.34
N SER A 88 -8.20 0.62 14.21
CA SER A 88 -6.79 0.29 14.39
C SER A 88 -6.15 -0.07 13.05
N HIS A 89 -5.23 0.77 12.56
CA HIS A 89 -4.58 0.61 11.26
C HIS A 89 -3.19 0.01 11.38
N MET A 90 -3.02 -1.25 10.93
CA MET A 90 -1.73 -1.98 10.85
C MET A 90 -0.97 -2.12 12.17
N ILE A 91 -1.65 -1.97 13.31
CA ILE A 91 -1.03 -2.06 14.65
C ILE A 91 -1.83 -2.96 15.61
N PRO A 92 -1.88 -4.29 15.37
CA PRO A 92 -2.69 -5.23 16.16
C PRO A 92 -2.40 -5.18 17.66
N ILE A 93 -1.17 -4.83 18.07
CA ILE A 93 -0.81 -4.73 19.50
C ILE A 93 -1.64 -3.64 20.21
N PHE A 94 -1.92 -2.50 19.57
CA PHE A 94 -2.76 -1.46 20.18
C PHE A 94 -4.22 -1.92 20.29
N THR A 95 -4.70 -2.70 19.31
CA THR A 95 -6.01 -3.38 19.43
C THR A 95 -6.06 -4.24 20.68
N VAL A 96 -5.05 -5.10 20.87
CA VAL A 96 -4.99 -6.01 22.05
C VAL A 96 -4.94 -5.25 23.36
N LEU A 97 -4.10 -4.22 23.46
CA LEU A 97 -3.96 -3.41 24.66
C LEU A 97 -5.24 -2.63 25.00
N ALA A 98 -5.92 -2.07 23.98
CA ALA A 98 -7.12 -1.27 24.20
C ALA A 98 -8.39 -2.09 24.43
N ALA A 99 -8.49 -3.28 23.85
CA ALA A 99 -9.73 -4.06 23.78
C ALA A 99 -10.41 -4.31 25.15
N PRO A 100 -9.72 -4.65 26.24
CA PRO A 100 -10.38 -4.83 27.54
C PRO A 100 -11.17 -3.59 27.99
N ILE A 101 -10.57 -2.42 27.81
CA ILE A 101 -11.16 -1.12 28.21
C ILE A 101 -12.30 -0.74 27.26
N LEU A 102 -12.08 -0.85 25.94
CA LEU A 102 -13.05 -0.48 24.92
C LEU A 102 -14.30 -1.35 24.97
N LYS A 103 -14.13 -2.66 25.22
CA LYS A 103 -15.27 -3.59 25.37
C LYS A 103 -16.13 -3.28 26.60
N VAL A 104 -15.52 -2.98 27.76
CA VAL A 104 -16.25 -2.54 28.96
C VAL A 104 -17.04 -1.26 28.67
N LYS A 105 -16.50 -0.34 27.88
CA LYS A 105 -17.17 0.90 27.47
C LYS A 105 -18.11 0.72 26.25
N ARG A 106 -18.26 -0.51 25.74
CA ARG A 106 -19.06 -0.84 24.55
C ARG A 106 -18.65 -0.08 23.28
N ILE A 107 -17.37 0.28 23.17
CA ILE A 107 -16.81 0.93 21.99
C ILE A 107 -16.41 -0.15 20.98
N PRO A 108 -16.98 -0.17 19.76
CA PRO A 108 -16.66 -1.17 18.74
C PRO A 108 -15.24 -0.97 18.20
N ILE A 109 -14.61 -2.08 17.81
CA ILE A 109 -13.23 -2.13 17.34
C ILE A 109 -13.20 -2.72 15.92
N VAL A 110 -12.73 -1.92 14.95
CA VAL A 110 -12.42 -2.36 13.59
C VAL A 110 -10.91 -2.32 13.41
N THR A 111 -10.31 -3.44 13.00
CA THR A 111 -8.85 -3.53 12.82
C THR A 111 -8.49 -3.79 11.37
N TRP A 112 -7.68 -2.89 10.79
CA TRP A 112 -7.06 -3.08 9.48
C TRP A 112 -5.77 -3.87 9.60
N TYR A 113 -5.65 -4.90 8.74
CA TYR A 113 -4.41 -5.62 8.55
C TYR A 113 -4.28 -6.16 7.12
N ALA A 114 -3.23 -5.77 6.41
CA ALA A 114 -2.98 -6.14 5.01
C ALA A 114 -1.49 -6.52 4.82
N HIS A 115 -1.10 -7.67 5.39
CA HIS A 115 0.27 -8.20 5.32
C HIS A 115 0.23 -9.73 5.51
N PRO A 116 1.06 -10.52 4.81
CA PRO A 116 1.01 -11.99 4.88
C PRO A 116 1.46 -12.59 6.22
N SER A 117 2.12 -11.83 7.09
CA SER A 117 2.59 -12.35 8.38
C SER A 117 1.46 -12.67 9.33
N LEU A 118 1.32 -13.93 9.71
CA LEU A 118 0.38 -14.39 10.71
C LEU A 118 1.06 -14.52 12.08
N THR A 119 0.86 -13.52 12.95
CA THR A 119 1.39 -13.50 14.32
C THR A 119 0.32 -13.91 15.35
N TRP A 120 0.74 -14.34 16.53
CA TRP A 120 -0.19 -14.62 17.64
C TRP A 120 -0.94 -13.35 18.08
N ILE A 121 -0.28 -12.17 18.02
CA ILE A 121 -0.91 -10.88 18.33
C ILE A 121 -2.04 -10.58 17.33
N LEU A 122 -1.83 -10.87 16.02
CA LEU A 122 -2.89 -10.71 15.02
C LEU A 122 -4.06 -11.65 15.28
N LYS A 123 -3.80 -12.91 15.65
CA LYS A 123 -4.87 -13.87 16.03
C LYS A 123 -5.69 -13.34 17.20
N LEU A 124 -5.04 -12.83 18.23
CA LEU A 124 -5.71 -12.25 19.39
C LEU A 124 -6.49 -10.97 19.02
N ALA A 125 -5.89 -10.07 18.24
CA ALA A 125 -6.58 -8.87 17.73
C ALA A 125 -7.81 -9.22 16.89
N HIS A 126 -7.75 -10.29 16.06
CA HIS A 126 -8.90 -10.78 15.31
C HIS A 126 -10.07 -11.19 16.24
N HIS A 127 -9.78 -11.95 17.31
CA HIS A 127 -10.83 -12.36 18.26
C HIS A 127 -11.42 -11.18 19.05
N LEU A 128 -10.58 -10.16 19.31
CA LEU A 128 -10.98 -8.98 20.08
C LEU A 128 -11.70 -7.92 19.25
N SER A 129 -11.47 -7.89 17.93
CA SER A 129 -12.14 -6.96 17.02
C SER A 129 -13.54 -7.43 16.64
N ASP A 130 -14.43 -6.50 16.39
CA ASP A 130 -15.77 -6.75 15.86
C ASP A 130 -15.73 -7.05 14.35
N ARG A 131 -14.87 -6.33 13.62
CA ARG A 131 -14.57 -6.59 12.21
C ARG A 131 -13.06 -6.46 11.96
N MET A 132 -12.59 -7.24 10.99
CA MET A 132 -11.28 -7.06 10.37
C MET A 132 -11.46 -6.46 8.99
N VAL A 133 -10.57 -5.58 8.58
CA VAL A 133 -10.60 -4.99 7.23
C VAL A 133 -9.25 -5.11 6.54
N ALA A 134 -9.27 -5.22 5.23
CA ALA A 134 -8.07 -5.29 4.39
C ALA A 134 -8.32 -4.64 3.03
N SER A 135 -7.23 -4.38 2.30
CA SER A 135 -7.29 -3.84 0.93
C SER A 135 -7.92 -4.83 -0.07
N VAL A 136 -7.51 -6.08 0.03
CA VAL A 136 -8.00 -7.23 -0.74
C VAL A 136 -8.04 -8.47 0.17
N ALA A 137 -8.88 -9.43 -0.15
CA ALA A 137 -9.07 -10.61 0.70
C ALA A 137 -7.79 -11.46 0.86
N THR A 138 -6.95 -11.53 -0.18
CA THR A 138 -5.68 -12.27 -0.17
C THR A 138 -4.63 -11.66 0.75
N ALA A 139 -4.70 -10.35 1.03
CA ALA A 139 -3.74 -9.66 1.90
C ALA A 139 -3.97 -9.88 3.41
N TYR A 140 -5.09 -10.51 3.78
CA TYR A 140 -5.36 -10.86 5.18
C TYR A 140 -5.08 -12.35 5.41
N PRO A 141 -4.13 -12.73 6.30
CA PRO A 141 -3.58 -14.09 6.35
C PRO A 141 -4.33 -15.05 7.28
N TYR A 142 -5.42 -14.61 7.94
CA TYR A 142 -6.14 -15.41 8.95
C TYR A 142 -7.59 -15.71 8.50
N ARG A 143 -8.46 -16.04 9.44
CA ARG A 143 -9.87 -16.37 9.21
C ARG A 143 -10.63 -15.22 8.54
N LYS A 144 -11.53 -15.55 7.61
CA LYS A 144 -12.29 -14.56 6.86
C LYS A 144 -13.68 -14.26 7.45
N ASP A 145 -14.05 -14.90 8.54
CA ASP A 145 -15.36 -14.78 9.21
C ASP A 145 -15.75 -13.36 9.61
N LYS A 146 -14.75 -12.51 9.91
CA LYS A 146 -14.93 -11.09 10.26
C LYS A 146 -14.37 -10.11 9.23
N LEU A 147 -13.86 -10.62 8.09
CA LEU A 147 -13.16 -9.80 7.12
C LEU A 147 -14.14 -9.06 6.21
N VAL A 148 -13.91 -7.75 6.08
CA VAL A 148 -14.55 -6.88 5.08
C VAL A 148 -13.47 -6.26 4.20
N VAL A 149 -13.60 -6.36 2.88
CA VAL A 149 -12.70 -5.74 1.91
C VAL A 149 -13.15 -4.31 1.64
N VAL A 150 -12.29 -3.34 1.95
CA VAL A 150 -12.63 -1.91 1.86
C VAL A 150 -11.81 -1.15 0.81
N GLY A 151 -10.87 -1.80 0.13
CA GLY A 151 -9.96 -1.17 -0.85
C GLY A 151 -8.68 -0.65 -0.20
N GLN A 152 -7.78 -0.03 -0.98
CA GLN A 152 -6.43 0.37 -0.51
C GLN A 152 -6.36 1.83 -0.03
N GLY A 153 -7.26 2.70 -0.45
CA GLY A 153 -7.22 4.11 -0.10
C GLY A 153 -6.11 4.90 -0.83
N ILE A 154 -6.14 4.84 -2.14
CA ILE A 154 -5.26 5.61 -3.01
C ILE A 154 -5.82 7.02 -3.19
N ASP A 155 -5.00 8.04 -3.02
CA ASP A 155 -5.33 9.42 -3.36
C ASP A 155 -5.31 9.56 -4.89
N THR A 156 -6.46 9.36 -5.53
CA THR A 156 -6.61 9.33 -6.99
C THR A 156 -6.64 10.71 -7.65
N ASP A 157 -6.65 11.77 -6.86
CA ASP A 157 -6.48 13.16 -7.34
C ASP A 157 -4.99 13.50 -7.40
N PHE A 158 -4.22 13.01 -6.44
CA PHE A 158 -2.77 13.13 -6.44
C PHE A 158 -2.11 12.18 -7.47
N PHE A 159 -2.49 10.90 -7.46
CA PHE A 159 -2.09 9.92 -8.48
C PHE A 159 -3.10 9.98 -9.63
N CYS A 160 -2.87 10.87 -10.59
CA CYS A 160 -3.75 11.05 -11.74
C CYS A 160 -2.94 11.30 -13.03
N PRO A 161 -3.52 11.04 -14.20
CA PRO A 161 -3.00 11.53 -15.46
C PRO A 161 -3.01 13.07 -15.46
N ASN A 162 -2.01 13.67 -16.09
CA ASN A 162 -1.95 15.14 -16.25
C ASN A 162 -1.77 15.55 -17.73
N GLY A 163 -2.17 14.67 -18.66
CA GLY A 163 -1.93 14.84 -20.08
C GLY A 163 -0.54 14.44 -20.57
N SER A 164 0.36 14.02 -19.66
CA SER A 164 1.69 13.52 -20.05
C SER A 164 1.58 12.17 -20.74
N HIS A 165 2.38 12.01 -21.80
CA HIS A 165 2.55 10.73 -22.49
C HIS A 165 3.72 9.93 -21.89
N PRO A 166 3.70 8.57 -22.02
CA PRO A 166 4.86 7.74 -21.73
C PRO A 166 6.08 8.20 -22.55
N GLU A 167 7.25 8.00 -21.96
CA GLU A 167 8.52 8.31 -22.63
C GLU A 167 8.84 7.32 -23.77
N GLU A 168 9.55 7.81 -24.76
CA GLU A 168 10.18 7.01 -25.80
C GLU A 168 11.73 7.04 -25.62
N PRO A 169 12.42 5.89 -25.69
CA PRO A 169 11.87 4.55 -25.87
C PRO A 169 11.05 4.09 -24.66
N PRO A 170 10.15 3.09 -24.84
CA PRO A 170 9.26 2.62 -23.79
C PRO A 170 9.97 2.32 -22.48
N MET A 171 9.44 2.83 -21.35
CA MET A 171 9.98 2.61 -20.02
C MET A 171 9.14 1.60 -19.24
N ILE A 172 9.77 0.51 -18.83
CA ILE A 172 9.25 -0.48 -17.88
C ILE A 172 9.71 -0.07 -16.50
N LEU A 173 8.77 0.22 -15.59
CA LEU A 173 9.04 0.77 -14.25
C LEU A 173 8.70 -0.25 -13.17
N CYS A 174 9.64 -0.51 -12.26
CA CYS A 174 9.40 -1.24 -11.03
C CYS A 174 9.67 -0.32 -9.83
N VAL A 175 8.68 -0.10 -8.98
CA VAL A 175 8.78 0.77 -7.80
C VAL A 175 8.71 -0.06 -6.52
N GLY A 176 9.68 0.10 -5.63
CA GLY A 176 9.65 -0.54 -4.32
C GLY A 176 11.03 -0.73 -3.69
N ARG A 177 11.02 -1.25 -2.47
CA ARG A 177 12.28 -1.57 -1.76
C ARG A 177 13.04 -2.66 -2.50
N LEU A 178 14.37 -2.54 -2.54
CA LEU A 178 15.24 -3.61 -3.05
C LEU A 178 15.39 -4.69 -1.97
N SER A 179 14.51 -5.68 -2.00
CA SER A 179 14.50 -6.80 -1.05
C SER A 179 14.04 -8.09 -1.74
N PRO A 180 14.44 -9.28 -1.25
CA PRO A 180 14.14 -10.55 -1.93
C PRO A 180 12.67 -10.80 -2.24
N VAL A 181 11.74 -10.33 -1.38
CA VAL A 181 10.30 -10.49 -1.59
C VAL A 181 9.77 -9.75 -2.83
N LYS A 182 10.54 -8.80 -3.37
CA LYS A 182 10.19 -8.03 -4.57
C LYS A 182 10.69 -8.65 -5.87
N ASP A 183 11.40 -9.77 -5.79
CA ASP A 183 11.80 -10.63 -6.92
C ASP A 183 12.32 -9.91 -8.19
N HIS A 184 13.16 -8.88 -7.98
CA HIS A 184 13.76 -8.11 -9.08
C HIS A 184 14.57 -8.98 -10.08
N PRO A 185 15.21 -10.11 -9.66
CA PRO A 185 15.88 -10.99 -10.61
C PRO A 185 14.97 -11.49 -11.73
N THR A 186 13.70 -11.76 -11.47
CA THR A 186 12.72 -12.14 -12.49
C THR A 186 12.52 -11.05 -13.53
N LEU A 187 12.47 -9.76 -13.13
CA LEU A 187 12.38 -8.64 -14.07
C LEU A 187 13.64 -8.47 -14.92
N ILE A 188 14.83 -8.61 -14.30
CA ILE A 188 16.11 -8.48 -15.01
C ILE A 188 16.25 -9.60 -16.05
N ARG A 189 15.92 -10.85 -15.70
CA ARG A 189 15.92 -11.98 -16.65
C ARG A 189 14.86 -11.80 -17.76
N ALA A 190 13.67 -11.31 -17.40
CA ALA A 190 12.64 -10.99 -18.39
C ALA A 190 13.09 -9.89 -19.37
N ALA A 191 13.88 -8.92 -18.92
CA ALA A 191 14.45 -7.88 -19.79
C ALA A 191 15.46 -8.49 -20.81
N ALA A 192 16.27 -9.48 -20.40
CA ALA A 192 17.15 -10.19 -21.32
C ALA A 192 16.35 -10.92 -22.42
N LEU A 193 15.33 -11.68 -22.04
CA LEU A 193 14.44 -12.37 -22.99
C LEU A 193 13.68 -11.38 -23.89
N LEU A 194 13.24 -10.28 -23.35
CA LEU A 194 12.54 -9.23 -24.12
C LEU A 194 13.48 -8.58 -25.14
N ARG A 195 14.74 -8.31 -24.81
CA ARG A 195 15.74 -7.76 -25.75
C ARG A 195 15.91 -8.65 -26.99
N GLU A 196 15.92 -9.96 -26.80
CA GLU A 196 16.04 -10.91 -27.91
C GLU A 196 14.83 -10.92 -28.84
N ARG A 197 13.61 -10.69 -28.28
CA ARG A 197 12.34 -10.82 -29.01
C ARG A 197 11.81 -9.52 -29.58
N TRP A 198 12.02 -8.41 -28.89
CA TRP A 198 11.42 -7.12 -29.23
C TRP A 198 12.21 -6.36 -30.28
N GLN A 199 13.52 -6.48 -30.30
CA GLN A 199 14.48 -5.86 -31.26
C GLN A 199 14.30 -4.33 -31.48
N LYS A 200 13.63 -3.64 -30.54
CA LYS A 200 13.48 -2.16 -30.52
C LYS A 200 13.99 -1.65 -29.17
N PRO A 201 14.44 -0.40 -29.11
CA PRO A 201 14.89 0.18 -27.84
C PRO A 201 13.78 0.15 -26.78
N PHE A 202 14.14 -0.15 -25.53
CA PHE A 202 13.33 0.00 -24.33
C PHE A 202 14.23 0.20 -23.11
N ARG A 203 13.67 0.65 -22.01
CA ARG A 203 14.39 0.84 -20.76
C ARG A 203 13.64 0.14 -19.61
N VAL A 204 14.41 -0.37 -18.65
CA VAL A 204 13.89 -0.88 -17.38
C VAL A 204 14.44 0.00 -16.25
N VAL A 205 13.56 0.59 -15.49
CA VAL A 205 13.91 1.43 -14.34
C VAL A 205 13.43 0.75 -13.07
N ILE A 206 14.38 0.46 -12.18
CA ILE A 206 14.11 -0.06 -10.84
C ILE A 206 14.31 1.09 -9.86
N LEU A 207 13.20 1.61 -9.33
CA LEU A 207 13.16 2.78 -8.47
C LEU A 207 12.96 2.38 -7.01
N GLY A 208 13.99 2.55 -6.20
CA GLY A 208 13.97 2.22 -4.77
C GLY A 208 15.34 1.96 -4.19
N GLY A 209 15.38 1.50 -2.96
CA GLY A 209 16.62 1.20 -2.25
C GLY A 209 16.44 0.07 -1.23
N PRO A 210 17.53 -0.38 -0.58
CA PRO A 210 17.47 -1.35 0.49
C PRO A 210 16.66 -0.79 1.67
N ALA A 211 15.95 -1.67 2.40
CA ALA A 211 15.27 -1.27 3.63
C ALA A 211 16.23 -1.09 4.80
N GLY A 212 17.43 -1.61 4.70
CA GLY A 212 18.49 -1.51 5.69
C GLY A 212 19.72 -2.34 5.29
N PRO A 213 20.77 -2.34 6.11
CA PRO A 213 22.06 -2.98 5.78
C PRO A 213 21.96 -4.47 5.42
N LYS A 214 20.97 -5.17 5.94
CA LYS A 214 20.73 -6.59 5.62
C LYS A 214 20.35 -6.85 4.16
N ASP A 215 19.83 -5.84 3.46
CA ASP A 215 19.42 -5.96 2.07
C ASP A 215 20.54 -5.60 1.07
N GLU A 216 21.67 -5.06 1.54
CA GLU A 216 22.83 -4.70 0.71
C GLU A 216 23.42 -5.85 -0.12
N PRO A 217 23.57 -7.10 0.42
CA PRO A 217 24.00 -8.24 -0.39
C PRO A 217 23.05 -8.53 -1.56
N TYR A 218 21.74 -8.38 -1.34
CA TYR A 218 20.75 -8.55 -2.39
C TYR A 218 20.90 -7.47 -3.47
N VAL A 219 21.10 -6.21 -3.09
CA VAL A 219 21.34 -5.12 -4.06
C VAL A 219 22.56 -5.41 -4.91
N ARG A 220 23.69 -5.84 -4.30
CA ARG A 220 24.89 -6.22 -5.06
C ARG A 220 24.64 -7.36 -6.03
N SER A 221 23.87 -8.39 -5.64
CA SER A 221 23.53 -9.49 -6.55
C SER A 221 22.67 -9.06 -7.74
N LEU A 222 21.86 -8.02 -7.60
CA LEU A 222 21.09 -7.45 -8.73
C LEU A 222 22.01 -6.75 -9.74
N HIS A 223 22.96 -5.96 -9.28
CA HIS A 223 23.94 -5.31 -10.16
C HIS A 223 24.79 -6.35 -10.90
N GLN A 224 25.27 -7.37 -10.17
CA GLN A 224 26.01 -8.48 -10.79
C GLN A 224 25.18 -9.20 -11.86
N LEU A 225 23.91 -9.46 -11.61
CA LEU A 225 23.01 -10.10 -12.59
C LEU A 225 22.83 -9.24 -13.85
N VAL A 226 22.75 -7.91 -13.71
CA VAL A 226 22.69 -7.01 -14.85
C VAL A 226 23.97 -7.06 -15.68
N GLU A 227 25.13 -7.13 -15.04
CA GLU A 227 26.44 -7.28 -15.71
C GLU A 227 26.57 -8.63 -16.42
N GLU A 228 26.24 -9.75 -15.75
CA GLU A 228 26.27 -11.11 -16.30
C GLU A 228 25.40 -11.25 -17.56
N LEU A 229 24.25 -10.55 -17.59
CA LEU A 229 23.33 -10.58 -18.72
C LEU A 229 23.59 -9.49 -19.77
N ASN A 230 24.63 -8.66 -19.58
CA ASN A 230 24.97 -7.53 -20.46
C ASN A 230 23.78 -6.58 -20.70
N LEU A 231 23.13 -6.12 -19.61
CA LEU A 231 21.94 -5.27 -19.63
C LEU A 231 22.18 -3.86 -19.10
N GLN A 232 23.45 -3.40 -18.97
CA GLN A 232 23.79 -2.10 -18.36
C GLN A 232 23.24 -0.90 -19.16
N ASP A 233 23.01 -1.07 -20.43
CA ASP A 233 22.39 -0.09 -21.33
C ASP A 233 20.85 -0.06 -21.26
N ILE A 234 20.22 -1.10 -20.70
CA ILE A 234 18.77 -1.26 -20.63
C ILE A 234 18.25 -1.07 -19.20
N VAL A 235 18.90 -1.67 -18.20
CA VAL A 235 18.46 -1.69 -16.80
C VAL A 235 19.19 -0.66 -15.96
N SER A 236 18.45 0.23 -15.34
CA SER A 236 19.00 1.25 -14.44
C SER A 236 18.35 1.20 -13.07
N PHE A 237 19.16 1.42 -12.02
CA PHE A 237 18.72 1.54 -10.64
C PHE A 237 18.69 3.01 -10.24
N HIS A 238 17.58 3.44 -9.64
CA HIS A 238 17.42 4.79 -9.13
C HIS A 238 17.15 4.77 -7.62
N PRO A 239 17.70 5.70 -6.86
CA PRO A 239 17.46 5.77 -5.41
C PRO A 239 15.97 5.99 -5.10
N PRO A 240 15.53 5.71 -3.86
CA PRO A 240 14.18 6.01 -3.45
C PRO A 240 13.88 7.51 -3.57
N VAL A 241 12.68 7.84 -4.02
CA VAL A 241 12.22 9.22 -4.13
C VAL A 241 11.10 9.50 -3.13
N PRO A 242 10.89 10.76 -2.73
CA PRO A 242 9.74 11.16 -1.94
C PRO A 242 8.42 10.75 -2.63
N GLN A 243 7.38 10.47 -1.85
CA GLN A 243 6.07 10.10 -2.41
C GLN A 243 5.53 11.18 -3.37
N SER A 244 5.87 12.45 -3.12
CA SER A 244 5.48 13.57 -3.99
C SER A 244 6.01 13.48 -5.42
N ALA A 245 7.13 12.80 -5.65
CA ALA A 245 7.73 12.63 -6.96
C ALA A 245 7.22 11.40 -7.73
N LEU A 246 6.58 10.43 -7.05
CA LEU A 246 6.12 9.17 -7.66
C LEU A 246 5.13 9.35 -8.81
N PRO A 247 4.15 10.29 -8.77
CA PRO A 247 3.25 10.47 -9.91
C PRO A 247 3.97 10.76 -11.23
N ASN A 248 5.07 11.51 -11.19
CA ASN A 248 5.85 11.81 -12.40
C ASN A 248 6.54 10.56 -12.96
N TRP A 249 7.04 9.66 -12.11
CA TRP A 249 7.59 8.39 -12.54
C TRP A 249 6.53 7.49 -13.19
N TYR A 250 5.36 7.36 -12.55
CA TYR A 250 4.26 6.59 -13.14
C TYR A 250 3.79 7.20 -14.48
N ARG A 251 3.63 8.52 -14.58
CA ARG A 251 3.18 9.16 -15.83
C ARG A 251 4.14 8.97 -17.00
N ARG A 252 5.42 8.83 -16.73
CA ARG A 252 6.47 8.62 -17.74
C ARG A 252 6.58 7.17 -18.19
N CYS A 253 6.19 6.18 -17.36
CA CYS A 253 6.33 4.78 -17.72
C CYS A 253 5.27 4.32 -18.73
N THR A 254 5.67 3.36 -19.56
CA THR A 254 4.75 2.64 -20.46
C THR A 254 4.02 1.53 -19.73
N VAL A 255 4.77 0.78 -18.91
CA VAL A 255 4.25 -0.34 -18.10
C VAL A 255 4.89 -0.31 -16.71
N HIS A 256 4.08 -0.40 -15.66
CA HIS A 256 4.56 -0.67 -14.30
C HIS A 256 4.54 -2.18 -14.05
N VAL A 257 5.59 -2.71 -13.42
CA VAL A 257 5.70 -4.14 -13.08
C VAL A 257 5.80 -4.32 -11.57
N ASN A 258 4.97 -5.19 -11.02
CA ASN A 258 5.01 -5.63 -9.63
C ASN A 258 5.21 -7.14 -9.54
N LEU A 259 6.28 -7.56 -8.89
CA LEU A 259 6.70 -8.96 -8.82
C LEU A 259 6.41 -9.60 -7.46
N THR A 260 5.75 -8.90 -6.53
CA THR A 260 5.41 -9.47 -5.22
C THR A 260 4.44 -10.65 -5.35
N PRO A 261 4.63 -11.71 -4.55
CA PRO A 261 3.70 -12.83 -4.53
C PRO A 261 2.33 -12.44 -3.97
N THR A 262 1.34 -13.28 -4.22
CA THR A 262 -0.01 -13.15 -3.63
C THR A 262 0.07 -13.12 -2.11
N GLY A 263 -0.75 -12.25 -1.49
CA GLY A 263 -0.76 -12.02 -0.04
C GLY A 263 -0.25 -10.64 0.38
N PHE A 264 0.36 -9.88 -0.54
CA PHE A 264 0.78 -8.51 -0.29
C PHE A 264 -0.22 -7.50 -0.85
N GLY A 265 -0.47 -6.41 -0.13
CA GLY A 265 -1.27 -5.28 -0.60
C GLY A 265 -0.38 -4.14 -1.11
N ASP A 266 0.35 -4.35 -2.20
CA ASP A 266 1.30 -3.37 -2.75
C ASP A 266 0.58 -2.20 -3.42
N LYS A 267 0.52 -1.06 -2.73
CA LYS A 267 -0.17 0.14 -3.20
C LYS A 267 0.38 0.71 -4.52
N VAL A 268 1.66 0.50 -4.82
CA VAL A 268 2.34 1.00 -6.03
C VAL A 268 1.65 0.58 -7.34
N VAL A 269 0.97 -0.57 -7.36
CA VAL A 269 0.19 -1.03 -8.52
C VAL A 269 -1.03 -0.14 -8.73
N TRP A 270 -1.80 0.12 -7.68
CA TRP A 270 -2.98 0.99 -7.77
C TRP A 270 -2.59 2.46 -7.97
N GLU A 271 -1.44 2.92 -7.45
CA GLU A 271 -0.90 4.25 -7.72
C GLU A 271 -0.60 4.43 -9.22
N ALA A 272 0.04 3.43 -9.85
CA ALA A 272 0.31 3.44 -11.29
C ALA A 272 -0.98 3.35 -12.13
N MET A 273 -1.92 2.46 -11.76
CA MET A 273 -3.24 2.37 -12.40
C MET A 273 -4.01 3.68 -12.26
N ALA A 274 -3.96 4.34 -11.10
CA ALA A 274 -4.58 5.65 -10.87
C ALA A 274 -3.99 6.73 -11.78
N CYS A 275 -2.70 6.64 -12.14
CA CYS A 275 -2.07 7.48 -13.15
C CYS A 275 -2.41 7.08 -14.61
N GLY A 276 -3.32 6.11 -14.82
CA GLY A 276 -3.73 5.64 -16.14
C GLY A 276 -2.67 4.81 -16.86
N ARG A 277 -1.81 4.09 -16.12
CA ARG A 277 -0.76 3.26 -16.71
C ARG A 277 -1.08 1.78 -16.68
N LEU A 278 -0.54 1.05 -17.66
CA LEU A 278 -0.59 -0.40 -17.69
C LEU A 278 0.20 -0.95 -16.50
N CYS A 279 -0.31 -2.01 -15.89
CA CYS A 279 0.35 -2.68 -14.76
C CYS A 279 0.37 -4.18 -14.98
N LEU A 280 1.55 -4.78 -14.95
CA LEU A 280 1.74 -6.22 -14.84
C LEU A 280 1.98 -6.60 -13.38
N ALA A 281 1.37 -7.67 -12.92
CA ALA A 281 1.56 -8.14 -11.55
C ALA A 281 1.62 -9.67 -11.48
N ALA A 282 2.45 -10.17 -10.55
CA ALA A 282 2.51 -11.59 -10.19
C ALA A 282 1.48 -11.96 -9.10
N ASN A 283 0.79 -10.98 -8.55
CA ASN A 283 -0.06 -11.11 -7.37
C ASN A 283 -1.54 -11.16 -7.77
N GLU A 284 -2.18 -12.30 -7.52
CA GLU A 284 -3.60 -12.54 -7.77
C GLU A 284 -4.55 -11.57 -7.04
N GLY A 285 -4.08 -10.89 -6.00
CA GLY A 285 -4.84 -9.87 -5.29
C GLY A 285 -5.27 -8.68 -6.15
N PHE A 286 -4.64 -8.48 -7.30
CA PHE A 286 -5.00 -7.42 -8.25
C PHE A 286 -6.04 -7.84 -9.29
N ARG A 287 -6.41 -9.12 -9.37
CA ARG A 287 -7.34 -9.68 -10.36
C ARG A 287 -8.67 -8.93 -10.42
N GLU A 288 -9.27 -8.64 -9.27
CA GLU A 288 -10.53 -7.90 -9.21
C GLU A 288 -10.40 -6.50 -9.82
N THR A 289 -9.31 -5.78 -9.52
CA THR A 289 -9.07 -4.44 -10.08
C THR A 289 -8.79 -4.49 -11.58
N MET A 290 -8.02 -5.49 -12.04
CA MET A 290 -7.70 -5.69 -13.46
C MET A 290 -8.92 -6.13 -14.29
N GLY A 291 -9.92 -6.76 -13.66
CA GLY A 291 -11.18 -7.13 -14.30
C GLY A 291 -10.99 -8.00 -15.56
N GLU A 292 -11.56 -7.58 -16.68
CA GLU A 292 -11.46 -8.29 -17.96
C GLU A 292 -10.03 -8.44 -18.49
N TYR A 293 -9.13 -7.52 -18.13
CA TYR A 293 -7.71 -7.57 -18.51
C TYR A 293 -6.86 -8.45 -17.60
N ALA A 294 -7.42 -9.08 -16.56
CA ALA A 294 -6.63 -9.87 -15.60
C ALA A 294 -5.84 -11.00 -16.27
N GLY A 295 -6.41 -11.67 -17.27
CA GLY A 295 -5.72 -12.73 -18.04
C GLY A 295 -4.52 -12.23 -18.88
N THR A 296 -4.47 -10.94 -19.18
CA THR A 296 -3.40 -10.31 -19.96
C THR A 296 -2.36 -9.64 -19.06
N LEU A 297 -2.78 -9.16 -17.89
CA LEU A 297 -1.96 -8.32 -17.01
C LEU A 297 -1.38 -9.07 -15.80
N LEU A 298 -1.86 -10.28 -15.51
CA LEU A 298 -1.26 -11.16 -14.52
C LEU A 298 -0.27 -12.12 -15.17
N PHE A 299 0.89 -12.29 -14.54
CA PHE A 299 1.91 -13.26 -14.94
C PHE A 299 2.26 -14.18 -13.79
N GLN A 300 2.87 -15.33 -14.08
CA GLN A 300 3.26 -16.31 -13.08
C GLN A 300 4.42 -15.80 -12.22
N TYR A 301 4.27 -15.82 -10.89
CA TYR A 301 5.31 -15.44 -9.94
C TYR A 301 6.60 -16.22 -10.17
N GLY A 302 7.74 -15.53 -10.14
CA GLY A 302 9.08 -16.13 -10.33
C GLY A 302 9.37 -16.59 -11.76
N ASN A 303 8.49 -16.34 -12.73
CA ASN A 303 8.62 -16.80 -14.10
C ASN A 303 8.97 -15.64 -15.06
N ALA A 304 10.26 -15.52 -15.40
CA ALA A 304 10.76 -14.48 -16.30
C ALA A 304 10.22 -14.61 -17.73
N GLU A 305 9.99 -15.85 -18.20
CA GLU A 305 9.40 -16.13 -19.51
C GLU A 305 7.98 -15.59 -19.61
N SER A 306 7.13 -15.92 -18.63
CA SER A 306 5.76 -15.42 -18.55
C SER A 306 5.70 -13.88 -18.50
N LEU A 307 6.63 -13.24 -17.75
CA LEU A 307 6.73 -11.78 -17.70
C LEU A 307 7.18 -11.20 -19.04
N ALA A 308 8.17 -11.80 -19.71
CA ALA A 308 8.67 -11.33 -21.00
C ALA A 308 7.57 -11.40 -22.09
N GLU A 309 6.78 -12.48 -22.11
CA GLU A 309 5.63 -12.62 -23.01
C GLU A 309 4.57 -11.56 -22.78
N CYS A 310 4.23 -11.28 -21.51
CA CYS A 310 3.28 -10.21 -21.17
C CYS A 310 3.82 -8.83 -21.59
N LEU A 311 5.11 -8.53 -21.34
CA LEU A 311 5.76 -7.28 -21.77
C LEU A 311 5.75 -7.14 -23.29
N LEU A 312 6.14 -8.19 -24.02
CA LEU A 312 6.14 -8.18 -25.49
C LEU A 312 4.76 -7.87 -26.04
N ARG A 313 3.72 -8.51 -25.49
CA ARG A 313 2.32 -8.27 -25.87
C ARG A 313 1.91 -6.82 -25.65
N LEU A 314 2.18 -6.25 -24.44
CA LEU A 314 1.78 -4.88 -24.13
C LEU A 314 2.57 -3.83 -24.92
N LEU A 315 3.84 -4.06 -25.20
CA LEU A 315 4.66 -3.14 -26.02
C LEU A 315 4.23 -3.18 -27.50
N SER A 316 3.68 -4.31 -27.97
CA SER A 316 3.18 -4.45 -29.35
C SER A 316 1.84 -3.76 -29.57
N LEU A 317 1.11 -3.39 -28.53
CA LEU A 317 -0.13 -2.64 -28.63
C LEU A 317 0.13 -1.22 -29.18
N THR A 318 -0.84 -0.68 -29.90
CA THR A 318 -0.85 0.73 -30.31
C THR A 318 -0.98 1.64 -29.08
N PHE A 319 -0.64 2.91 -29.25
CA PHE A 319 -0.81 3.90 -28.19
C PHE A 319 -2.27 3.98 -27.70
N ASN A 320 -3.25 3.98 -28.62
CA ASN A 320 -4.68 4.07 -28.28
C ASN A 320 -5.16 2.84 -27.49
N GLU A 321 -4.72 1.63 -27.84
CA GLU A 321 -5.05 0.42 -27.08
C GLU A 321 -4.48 0.47 -25.67
N ARG A 322 -3.21 0.87 -25.51
CA ARG A 322 -2.60 1.05 -24.18
C ARG A 322 -3.33 2.10 -23.36
N GLN A 323 -3.73 3.20 -23.99
CA GLN A 323 -4.49 4.27 -23.32
C GLN A 323 -5.85 3.76 -22.85
N SER A 324 -6.59 3.04 -23.69
CA SER A 324 -7.91 2.49 -23.34
C SER A 324 -7.84 1.54 -22.15
N ILE A 325 -6.84 0.64 -22.12
CA ILE A 325 -6.62 -0.25 -20.97
C ILE A 325 -6.26 0.57 -19.72
N GLY A 326 -5.37 1.56 -19.84
CA GLY A 326 -4.98 2.42 -18.73
C GLY A 326 -6.15 3.21 -18.12
N GLU A 327 -7.05 3.74 -18.98
CA GLU A 327 -8.27 4.42 -18.54
C GLU A 327 -9.24 3.47 -17.82
N TYR A 328 -9.39 2.25 -18.33
CA TYR A 328 -10.17 1.21 -17.67
C TYR A 328 -9.62 0.91 -16.27
N LEU A 329 -8.30 0.64 -16.15
CA LEU A 329 -7.65 0.37 -14.89
C LEU A 329 -7.79 1.53 -13.88
N ARG A 330 -7.69 2.77 -14.36
CA ARG A 330 -7.93 3.96 -13.53
C ARG A 330 -9.36 4.00 -13.03
N LYS A 331 -10.36 3.81 -13.88
CA LYS A 331 -11.78 3.78 -13.49
C LYS A 331 -12.03 2.72 -12.41
N ARG A 332 -11.46 1.52 -12.58
CA ARG A 332 -11.55 0.43 -11.60
C ARG A 332 -10.87 0.80 -10.27
N THR A 333 -9.69 1.41 -10.34
CA THR A 333 -8.94 1.85 -9.15
C THR A 333 -9.72 2.91 -8.37
N ILE A 334 -10.30 3.90 -9.03
CA ILE A 334 -11.14 4.93 -8.38
C ILE A 334 -12.34 4.28 -7.69
N ALA A 335 -13.04 3.37 -8.37
CA ALA A 335 -14.26 2.74 -7.86
C ALA A 335 -14.00 1.81 -6.66
N LEU A 336 -12.86 1.11 -6.63
CA LEU A 336 -12.57 0.07 -5.64
C LEU A 336 -11.59 0.51 -4.56
N HIS A 337 -10.64 1.38 -4.89
CA HIS A 337 -9.46 1.66 -4.08
C HIS A 337 -9.19 3.14 -3.81
N SER A 338 -10.03 4.10 -4.26
CA SER A 338 -9.82 5.51 -3.93
C SER A 338 -9.91 5.75 -2.41
N ILE A 339 -9.21 6.78 -1.94
CA ILE A 339 -9.18 7.14 -0.53
C ILE A 339 -10.57 7.58 -0.03
N ASP A 340 -11.34 8.24 -0.88
CA ASP A 340 -12.72 8.64 -0.56
C ASP A 340 -13.63 7.43 -0.40
N ARG A 341 -13.52 6.46 -1.32
CA ARG A 341 -14.29 5.21 -1.23
C ARG A 341 -13.92 4.37 -0.02
N LEU A 342 -12.61 4.33 0.32
CA LEU A 342 -12.15 3.72 1.56
C LEU A 342 -12.79 4.38 2.78
N ALA A 343 -12.72 5.72 2.87
CA ALA A 343 -13.24 6.46 4.01
C ALA A 343 -14.75 6.26 4.16
N GLU A 344 -15.52 6.29 3.06
CA GLU A 344 -16.96 6.00 3.07
C GLU A 344 -17.26 4.61 3.62
N LYS A 345 -16.60 3.57 3.08
CA LYS A 345 -16.81 2.18 3.54
C LYS A 345 -16.42 1.99 5.00
N LEU A 346 -15.32 2.60 5.45
CA LEU A 346 -14.88 2.50 6.85
C LEU A 346 -15.86 3.18 7.80
N ILE A 347 -16.32 4.38 7.47
CA ILE A 347 -17.28 5.13 8.32
C ILE A 347 -18.61 4.38 8.38
N ALA A 348 -19.12 3.86 7.26
CA ALA A 348 -20.34 3.05 7.24
C ALA A 348 -20.19 1.79 8.09
N LEU A 349 -19.07 1.07 7.98
CA LEU A 349 -18.79 -0.12 8.77
C LEU A 349 -18.69 0.19 10.27
N LEU A 350 -18.00 1.27 10.65
CA LEU A 350 -17.88 1.72 12.04
C LEU A 350 -19.24 2.09 12.64
N ALA A 351 -20.11 2.74 11.87
CA ALA A 351 -21.47 3.08 12.28
C ALA A 351 -22.35 1.82 12.44
N GLU A 352 -22.28 0.86 11.48
CA GLU A 352 -22.99 -0.41 11.55
C GLU A 352 -22.66 -1.19 12.81
N VAL A 353 -21.35 -1.37 13.09
CA VAL A 353 -20.89 -2.11 14.26
C VAL A 353 -21.24 -1.39 15.57
N GLY A 354 -21.27 -0.05 15.55
CA GLY A 354 -21.70 0.78 16.70
C GLY A 354 -23.19 0.63 17.00
N ALA A 355 -24.03 0.57 15.96
CA ALA A 355 -25.49 0.43 16.12
C ALA A 355 -25.91 -0.98 16.60
N SER A 356 -25.05 -1.98 16.43
CA SER A 356 -25.32 -3.38 16.83
C SER A 356 -24.99 -3.67 18.29
N ARG A 357 -24.60 -2.68 19.11
CA ARG A 357 -24.24 -2.76 20.54
C ARG A 357 -25.14 -1.88 21.41
#